data_6155504d5377e59b80503d5e725d49d2
#
_entry.id   6155504d5377e59b80503d5e725d49d2
#
_cell.length_a   1.000
_cell.length_b   1.000
_cell.length_c   1.000
_cell.angle_alpha   90.00
_cell.angle_beta   90.00
_cell.angle_gamma   90.00
#
_symmetry.space_group_name_H-M   'P 1'
#
loop_
_entity.id
_entity.type
_entity.pdbx_description
1 polymer ?
#
loop_
_entity_poly.entity_id
_entity_poly.type
_entity_poly.pdbx_seq_one_letter_code
_entity_poly.pdbx_strand_id
1 'polypeptide(L)'
;MKISISQSSVWAKFFTEREYYARIRACGFKHIDYNFYEFVGSDASPYMADDWKEQTYATREVFDKLGMTPVISHAPKGEPCLDTEGIARRTMRSAEMCPILGIDRMVYHPGGMRGMTRKEYIDFNVKYVQSLLPALEKNNVMLLLENVGRWDEPFYCHNAEEMLDLIEKVNHPLYHACVDTGHLNLADGDLYATITGLGSHLKGLHIQDNLGSLPVQMLDKPWRQDLHLPPLTAGVDFDEMMQALIKIGYDGPFNMEPESPRAYDKANKFAVNPRLRTVSPELAEEFYKWVYNIAEYMLKTYEIEIE
;
A
#
# COMPACT_ATOMS: atom_id res chain seq x y z
N MET A 1 1.20 -9.44 16.04
CA MET A 1 0.98 -8.80 14.69
C MET A 1 1.72 -9.55 13.60
N LYS A 2 1.22 -9.54 12.37
CA LYS A 2 1.85 -10.14 11.20
C LYS A 2 2.73 -9.13 10.49
N ILE A 3 4.05 -9.37 10.45
CA ILE A 3 4.97 -8.54 9.66
C ILE A 3 4.83 -8.91 8.19
N SER A 4 4.40 -7.96 7.36
CA SER A 4 4.31 -8.11 5.92
C SER A 4 5.15 -7.07 5.18
N ILE A 5 5.36 -7.29 3.90
CA ILE A 5 6.09 -6.38 3.02
C ILE A 5 5.29 -6.14 1.75
N SER A 6 5.21 -4.89 1.30
CA SER A 6 4.64 -4.55 0.01
C SER A 6 5.50 -5.09 -1.13
N GLN A 7 4.86 -5.71 -2.09
CA GLN A 7 5.54 -6.33 -3.21
C GLN A 7 6.15 -5.27 -4.13
N SER A 8 7.49 -5.29 -4.25
CA SER A 8 8.19 -4.42 -5.17
C SER A 8 7.95 -4.82 -6.63
N SER A 9 7.31 -3.96 -7.39
CA SER A 9 7.10 -4.14 -8.83
C SER A 9 8.41 -4.14 -9.64
N VAL A 10 9.42 -3.46 -9.15
CA VAL A 10 10.73 -3.36 -9.83
C VAL A 10 11.50 -4.65 -9.68
N TRP A 11 11.62 -5.17 -8.47
CA TRP A 11 12.39 -6.37 -8.21
C TRP A 11 11.72 -7.64 -8.74
N ALA A 12 10.39 -7.71 -8.67
CA ALA A 12 9.60 -8.80 -9.22
C ALA A 12 9.80 -9.01 -10.74
N LYS A 13 10.15 -7.97 -11.49
CA LYS A 13 10.41 -8.06 -12.94
C LYS A 13 11.66 -8.88 -13.31
N PHE A 14 12.56 -9.14 -12.37
CA PHE A 14 13.80 -9.89 -12.62
C PHE A 14 13.66 -11.40 -12.33
N PHE A 15 12.54 -11.82 -11.78
CA PHE A 15 12.33 -13.19 -11.30
C PHE A 15 10.97 -13.71 -11.75
N THR A 16 10.84 -15.03 -11.79
CA THR A 16 9.52 -15.67 -11.76
C THR A 16 8.85 -15.37 -10.40
N GLU A 17 7.53 -15.40 -10.33
CA GLU A 17 6.81 -15.21 -9.05
C GLU A 17 7.37 -16.12 -7.94
N ARG A 18 7.60 -17.39 -8.25
CA ARG A 18 8.13 -18.34 -7.28
C ARG A 18 9.51 -17.95 -6.77
N GLU A 19 10.41 -17.51 -7.64
CA GLU A 19 11.76 -17.10 -7.25
C GLU A 19 11.71 -15.83 -6.41
N TYR A 20 10.88 -14.85 -6.81
CA TYR A 20 10.70 -13.61 -6.06
C TYR A 20 10.21 -13.88 -4.64
N TYR A 21 9.11 -14.63 -4.49
CA TYR A 21 8.56 -14.91 -3.17
C TYR A 21 9.47 -15.81 -2.33
N ALA A 22 10.20 -16.75 -2.93
CA ALA A 22 11.19 -17.57 -2.21
C ALA A 22 12.30 -16.70 -1.61
N ARG A 23 12.76 -15.67 -2.33
CA ARG A 23 13.77 -14.71 -1.85
C ARG A 23 13.23 -13.84 -0.72
N ILE A 24 12.01 -13.30 -0.86
CA ILE A 24 11.34 -12.54 0.20
C ILE A 24 11.15 -13.42 1.44
N ARG A 25 10.76 -14.68 1.27
CA ARG A 25 10.63 -15.65 2.36
C ARG A 25 11.95 -15.91 3.08
N ALA A 26 13.05 -16.00 2.34
CA ALA A 26 14.39 -16.17 2.89
C ALA A 26 14.88 -14.92 3.65
N CYS A 27 14.32 -13.75 3.38
CA CYS A 27 14.60 -12.52 4.12
C CYS A 27 13.85 -12.40 5.47
N GLY A 28 12.97 -13.37 5.81
CA GLY A 28 12.21 -13.41 7.06
C GLY A 28 10.70 -13.28 6.90
N PHE A 29 10.22 -12.65 5.83
CA PHE A 29 8.80 -12.39 5.66
C PHE A 29 7.99 -13.67 5.38
N LYS A 30 7.01 -13.94 6.22
CA LYS A 30 5.99 -14.98 6.02
C LYS A 30 4.72 -14.39 5.39
N HIS A 31 4.54 -13.09 5.50
CA HIS A 31 3.35 -12.39 5.01
C HIS A 31 3.73 -11.35 3.97
N ILE A 32 2.80 -11.09 3.06
CA ILE A 32 3.01 -10.16 1.96
C ILE A 32 1.75 -9.29 1.75
N ASP A 33 1.99 -8.07 1.33
CA ASP A 33 1.01 -7.23 0.68
C ASP A 33 1.05 -7.53 -0.82
N TYR A 34 -0.01 -8.16 -1.33
CA TYR A 34 -0.08 -8.60 -2.72
C TYR A 34 -0.46 -7.42 -3.64
N ASN A 35 0.45 -7.07 -4.53
CA ASN A 35 0.34 -5.86 -5.32
C ASN A 35 -0.47 -6.06 -6.61
N PHE A 36 -1.82 -5.93 -6.56
CA PHE A 36 -2.64 -5.82 -7.77
C PHE A 36 -2.33 -4.57 -8.59
N TYR A 37 -1.73 -3.56 -7.97
CA TYR A 37 -1.35 -2.30 -8.58
C TYR A 37 -0.62 -2.49 -9.92
N GLU A 38 0.31 -3.44 -9.98
CA GLU A 38 1.05 -3.78 -11.19
C GLU A 38 0.45 -4.97 -11.96
N PHE A 39 -0.03 -5.98 -11.25
CA PHE A 39 -0.49 -7.22 -11.89
C PHE A 39 -1.83 -7.08 -12.61
N VAL A 40 -2.72 -6.25 -12.12
CA VAL A 40 -4.03 -5.97 -12.71
C VAL A 40 -4.10 -4.53 -13.24
N GLY A 41 -2.95 -3.93 -13.53
CA GLY A 41 -2.82 -2.51 -13.90
C GLY A 41 -3.36 -2.14 -15.28
N SER A 42 -3.74 -3.13 -16.14
CA SER A 42 -4.35 -2.90 -17.45
C SER A 42 -5.28 -4.03 -17.85
N ASP A 43 -6.15 -3.76 -18.83
CA ASP A 43 -7.06 -4.79 -19.38
C ASP A 43 -6.32 -5.89 -20.16
N ALA A 44 -5.06 -5.66 -20.52
CA ALA A 44 -4.20 -6.67 -21.14
C ALA A 44 -3.55 -7.62 -20.12
N SER A 45 -3.79 -7.42 -18.83
CA SER A 45 -3.29 -8.32 -17.79
C SER A 45 -3.85 -9.73 -17.97
N PRO A 46 -3.03 -10.79 -17.76
CA PRO A 46 -3.52 -12.18 -17.72
C PRO A 46 -4.67 -12.39 -16.73
N TYR A 47 -4.68 -11.65 -15.62
CA TYR A 47 -5.75 -11.70 -14.63
C TYR A 47 -7.07 -11.05 -15.08
N MET A 48 -7.09 -10.37 -16.24
CA MET A 48 -8.31 -9.86 -16.86
C MET A 48 -8.84 -10.77 -17.98
N ALA A 49 -8.10 -11.83 -18.35
CA ALA A 49 -8.49 -12.83 -19.35
C ALA A 49 -9.51 -13.85 -18.77
N ASP A 50 -10.03 -14.73 -19.63
CA ASP A 50 -11.06 -15.69 -19.23
C ASP A 50 -10.54 -16.77 -18.26
N ASP A 51 -9.25 -17.08 -18.33
CA ASP A 51 -8.56 -18.07 -17.47
C ASP A 51 -7.94 -17.47 -16.20
N TRP A 52 -8.38 -16.28 -15.80
CA TRP A 52 -7.84 -15.57 -14.64
C TRP A 52 -7.87 -16.36 -13.33
N LYS A 53 -8.84 -17.27 -13.17
CA LYS A 53 -8.93 -18.11 -11.97
C LYS A 53 -7.78 -19.10 -11.89
N GLU A 54 -7.47 -19.73 -12.99
CA GLU A 54 -6.35 -20.67 -13.11
C GLU A 54 -5.03 -19.96 -12.78
N GLN A 55 -4.85 -18.75 -13.29
CA GLN A 55 -3.68 -17.92 -12.97
C GLN A 55 -3.62 -17.60 -11.48
N THR A 56 -4.76 -17.22 -10.89
CA THR A 56 -4.83 -16.89 -9.45
C THR A 56 -4.55 -18.12 -8.58
N TYR A 57 -5.09 -19.30 -8.94
CA TYR A 57 -4.79 -20.54 -8.22
C TYR A 57 -3.32 -20.94 -8.35
N ALA A 58 -2.69 -20.71 -9.50
CA ALA A 58 -1.26 -20.96 -9.67
C ALA A 58 -0.41 -20.09 -8.73
N THR A 59 -0.76 -18.80 -8.59
CA THR A 59 -0.13 -17.90 -7.61
C THR A 59 -0.38 -18.39 -6.18
N ARG A 60 -1.59 -18.81 -5.82
CA ARG A 60 -1.90 -19.36 -4.50
C ARG A 60 -1.03 -20.59 -4.18
N GLU A 61 -0.85 -21.50 -5.13
CA GLU A 61 0.02 -22.65 -4.95
C GLU A 61 1.48 -22.25 -4.65
N VAL A 62 1.97 -21.16 -5.23
CA VAL A 62 3.31 -20.65 -4.91
C VAL A 62 3.40 -20.28 -3.44
N PHE A 63 2.42 -19.54 -2.92
CA PHE A 63 2.37 -19.15 -1.50
C PHE A 63 2.28 -20.38 -0.59
N ASP A 64 1.41 -21.33 -0.90
CA ASP A 64 1.26 -22.55 -0.11
C ASP A 64 2.57 -23.36 -0.05
N LYS A 65 3.27 -23.52 -1.18
CA LYS A 65 4.56 -24.22 -1.25
C LYS A 65 5.68 -23.53 -0.48
N LEU A 66 5.61 -22.21 -0.32
CA LEU A 66 6.60 -21.40 0.41
C LEU A 66 6.22 -21.16 1.88
N GLY A 67 5.04 -21.59 2.31
CA GLY A 67 4.50 -21.28 3.63
C GLY A 67 4.37 -19.77 3.84
N MET A 68 3.90 -19.07 2.81
CA MET A 68 3.63 -17.63 2.85
C MET A 68 2.13 -17.36 2.79
N THR A 69 1.73 -16.21 3.30
CA THR A 69 0.32 -15.78 3.30
C THR A 69 0.20 -14.31 2.92
N PRO A 70 -0.50 -13.96 1.86
CA PRO A 70 -0.94 -12.59 1.64
C PRO A 70 -1.92 -12.18 2.74
N VAL A 71 -1.73 -11.00 3.33
CA VAL A 71 -2.55 -10.52 4.48
C VAL A 71 -3.22 -9.18 4.21
N ILE A 72 -2.79 -8.51 3.16
CA ILE A 72 -3.30 -7.25 2.66
C ILE A 72 -2.99 -7.20 1.17
N SER A 73 -3.67 -6.37 0.41
CA SER A 73 -3.35 -6.12 -0.99
C SER A 73 -3.53 -4.65 -1.34
N HIS A 74 -2.88 -4.22 -2.43
CA HIS A 74 -3.09 -2.91 -3.03
C HIS A 74 -3.91 -3.03 -4.31
N ALA A 75 -4.93 -2.19 -4.47
CA ALA A 75 -5.80 -2.14 -5.65
C ALA A 75 -5.02 -1.82 -6.94
N PRO A 76 -5.58 -2.12 -8.12
CA PRO A 76 -4.96 -1.82 -9.40
C PRO A 76 -4.61 -0.35 -9.58
N LYS A 77 -3.47 -0.12 -10.22
CA LYS A 77 -2.97 1.21 -10.55
C LYS A 77 -3.95 2.00 -11.41
N GLY A 78 -4.08 3.27 -11.10
CA GLY A 78 -4.75 4.26 -11.92
C GLY A 78 -5.39 5.37 -11.12
N GLU A 79 -5.81 6.40 -11.83
CA GLU A 79 -6.52 7.54 -11.27
C GLU A 79 -8.03 7.37 -11.55
N PRO A 80 -8.87 7.08 -10.54
CA PRO A 80 -10.30 6.82 -10.73
C PRO A 80 -11.05 7.94 -11.46
N CYS A 81 -10.61 9.19 -11.33
CA CYS A 81 -11.21 10.32 -12.03
C CYS A 81 -10.92 10.35 -13.54
N LEU A 82 -9.85 9.67 -14.00
CA LEU A 82 -9.46 9.65 -15.41
C LEU A 82 -9.97 8.42 -16.17
N ASP A 83 -10.12 7.28 -15.47
CA ASP A 83 -10.59 6.01 -16.04
C ASP A 83 -11.50 5.28 -15.03
N THR A 84 -12.61 5.89 -14.66
CA THR A 84 -13.52 5.39 -13.60
C THR A 84 -13.98 3.96 -13.87
N GLU A 85 -14.46 3.67 -15.08
CA GLU A 85 -15.02 2.35 -15.42
C GLU A 85 -13.93 1.28 -15.54
N GLY A 86 -12.80 1.61 -16.16
CA GLY A 86 -11.70 0.67 -16.34
C GLY A 86 -11.07 0.29 -14.99
N ILE A 87 -10.81 1.27 -14.12
CA ILE A 87 -10.25 1.01 -12.79
C ILE A 87 -11.25 0.27 -11.90
N ALA A 88 -12.54 0.66 -11.92
CA ALA A 88 -13.57 -0.06 -11.18
C ALA A 88 -13.65 -1.54 -11.60
N ARG A 89 -13.65 -1.83 -12.91
CA ARG A 89 -13.66 -3.20 -13.45
C ARG A 89 -12.45 -4.01 -12.97
N ARG A 90 -11.25 -3.42 -13.02
CA ARG A 90 -10.01 -4.07 -12.55
C ARG A 90 -10.03 -4.27 -11.03
N THR A 91 -10.53 -3.31 -10.28
CA THR A 91 -10.68 -3.42 -8.81
C THR A 91 -11.68 -4.50 -8.42
N MET A 92 -12.82 -4.60 -9.13
CA MET A 92 -13.78 -5.69 -8.91
C MET A 92 -13.18 -7.06 -9.23
N ARG A 93 -12.36 -7.19 -10.29
CA ARG A 93 -11.62 -8.42 -10.57
C ARG A 93 -10.64 -8.75 -9.45
N SER A 94 -9.92 -7.76 -8.92
CA SER A 94 -9.01 -7.96 -7.79
C SER A 94 -9.77 -8.43 -6.55
N ALA A 95 -10.95 -7.90 -6.28
CA ALA A 95 -11.83 -8.38 -5.21
C ALA A 95 -12.28 -9.84 -5.40
N GLU A 96 -12.50 -10.29 -6.64
CA GLU A 96 -12.79 -11.70 -6.95
C GLU A 96 -11.57 -12.63 -6.74
N MET A 97 -10.35 -12.11 -6.91
CA MET A 97 -9.11 -12.85 -6.68
C MET A 97 -8.78 -12.99 -5.20
N CYS A 98 -9.14 -12.01 -4.38
CA CYS A 98 -8.80 -11.96 -2.96
C CYS A 98 -9.14 -13.26 -2.19
N PRO A 99 -10.35 -13.83 -2.25
CA PRO A 99 -10.66 -15.07 -1.52
C PRO A 99 -9.85 -16.26 -1.97
N ILE A 100 -9.47 -16.36 -3.26
CA ILE A 100 -8.59 -17.42 -3.77
C ILE A 100 -7.20 -17.31 -3.15
N LEU A 101 -6.69 -16.08 -3.03
CA LEU A 101 -5.38 -15.79 -2.43
C LEU A 101 -5.39 -15.82 -0.90
N GLY A 102 -6.58 -15.79 -0.26
CA GLY A 102 -6.74 -15.73 1.18
C GLY A 102 -6.61 -14.31 1.75
N ILE A 103 -6.89 -13.30 0.94
CA ILE A 103 -6.86 -11.87 1.29
C ILE A 103 -8.26 -11.42 1.69
N ASP A 104 -8.38 -10.67 2.78
CA ASP A 104 -9.65 -10.11 3.25
C ASP A 104 -9.73 -8.58 3.15
N ARG A 105 -8.65 -7.91 2.71
CA ARG A 105 -8.56 -6.45 2.65
C ARG A 105 -7.71 -5.95 1.50
N MET A 106 -8.16 -4.87 0.87
CA MET A 106 -7.51 -4.26 -0.29
C MET A 106 -7.45 -2.75 -0.10
N VAL A 107 -6.25 -2.20 -0.15
CA VAL A 107 -5.98 -0.75 -0.07
C VAL A 107 -6.22 -0.11 -1.42
N TYR A 108 -6.71 1.13 -1.44
CA TYR A 108 -6.84 1.91 -2.66
C TYR A 108 -6.62 3.41 -2.39
N HIS A 109 -6.13 4.11 -3.39
CA HIS A 109 -6.05 5.57 -3.37
C HIS A 109 -7.37 6.19 -3.86
N PRO A 110 -7.89 7.21 -3.15
CA PRO A 110 -9.05 7.94 -3.64
C PRO A 110 -8.72 8.74 -4.89
N GLY A 111 -9.69 8.91 -5.79
CA GLY A 111 -9.51 9.70 -7.00
C GLY A 111 -9.67 11.19 -6.75
N GLY A 112 -8.87 12.00 -7.45
CA GLY A 112 -8.98 13.47 -7.41
C GLY A 112 -8.53 14.11 -8.71
N MET A 113 -9.06 15.29 -9.02
CA MET A 113 -8.62 16.10 -10.16
C MET A 113 -8.38 17.54 -9.72
N ARG A 114 -7.38 18.17 -10.31
CA ARG A 114 -7.07 19.58 -10.08
C ARG A 114 -8.30 20.46 -10.30
N GLY A 115 -8.63 21.29 -9.33
CA GLY A 115 -9.76 22.22 -9.36
C GLY A 115 -11.06 21.67 -8.79
N MET A 116 -11.11 20.40 -8.34
CA MET A 116 -12.26 19.91 -7.58
C MET A 116 -12.41 20.67 -6.25
N THR A 117 -13.64 21.01 -5.92
CA THR A 117 -13.99 21.41 -4.55
C THR A 117 -14.02 20.18 -3.64
N ARG A 118 -13.91 20.37 -2.31
CA ARG A 118 -14.05 19.28 -1.34
C ARG A 118 -15.34 18.49 -1.56
N LYS A 119 -16.44 19.18 -1.83
CA LYS A 119 -17.72 18.52 -2.09
C LYS A 119 -17.69 17.62 -3.31
N GLU A 120 -17.16 18.09 -4.43
CA GLU A 120 -17.05 17.32 -5.66
C GLU A 120 -16.13 16.10 -5.49
N TYR A 121 -15.01 16.27 -4.77
CA TYR A 121 -14.10 15.18 -4.42
C TYR A 121 -14.80 14.10 -3.59
N ILE A 122 -15.53 14.49 -2.54
CA ILE A 122 -16.27 13.56 -1.69
C ILE A 122 -17.38 12.87 -2.48
N ASP A 123 -18.21 13.63 -3.21
CA ASP A 123 -19.31 13.08 -3.99
C ASP A 123 -18.83 12.07 -5.05
N PHE A 124 -17.67 12.34 -5.67
CA PHE A 124 -17.05 11.42 -6.62
C PHE A 124 -16.61 10.12 -5.94
N ASN A 125 -15.82 10.22 -4.87
CA ASN A 125 -15.26 9.06 -4.20
C ASN A 125 -16.34 8.20 -3.53
N VAL A 126 -17.38 8.80 -2.97
CA VAL A 126 -18.53 8.05 -2.44
C VAL A 126 -19.21 7.24 -3.54
N LYS A 127 -19.49 7.85 -4.71
CA LYS A 127 -20.09 7.13 -5.85
C LYS A 127 -19.18 6.03 -6.38
N TYR A 128 -17.88 6.31 -6.47
CA TYR A 128 -16.89 5.33 -6.92
C TYR A 128 -16.88 4.10 -6.00
N VAL A 129 -16.74 4.30 -4.70
CA VAL A 129 -16.76 3.21 -3.72
C VAL A 129 -18.09 2.46 -3.76
N GLN A 130 -19.23 3.15 -3.81
CA GLN A 130 -20.55 2.52 -3.92
C GLN A 130 -20.68 1.61 -5.13
N SER A 131 -20.02 1.93 -6.24
CA SER A 131 -20.00 1.08 -7.44
C SER A 131 -19.24 -0.23 -7.25
N LEU A 132 -18.30 -0.27 -6.29
CA LEU A 132 -17.49 -1.45 -5.96
C LEU A 132 -18.15 -2.37 -4.92
N LEU A 133 -19.04 -1.83 -4.08
CA LEU A 133 -19.62 -2.56 -2.95
C LEU A 133 -20.21 -3.93 -3.31
N PRO A 134 -20.95 -4.11 -4.42
CA PRO A 134 -21.51 -5.42 -4.76
C PRO A 134 -20.45 -6.51 -4.94
N ALA A 135 -19.27 -6.14 -5.49
CA ALA A 135 -18.17 -7.08 -5.66
C ALA A 135 -17.43 -7.34 -4.32
N LEU A 136 -17.29 -6.31 -3.51
CA LEU A 136 -16.66 -6.41 -2.19
C LEU A 136 -17.50 -7.26 -1.23
N GLU A 137 -18.82 -7.05 -1.19
CA GLU A 137 -19.77 -7.84 -0.39
C GLU A 137 -19.77 -9.31 -0.81
N LYS A 138 -19.89 -9.58 -2.12
CA LYS A 138 -19.88 -10.93 -2.68
C LYS A 138 -18.64 -11.74 -2.28
N ASN A 139 -17.50 -11.07 -2.17
CA ASN A 139 -16.22 -11.70 -1.90
C ASN A 139 -15.74 -11.50 -0.45
N ASN A 140 -16.50 -10.78 0.37
CA ASN A 140 -16.19 -10.45 1.77
C ASN A 140 -14.80 -9.78 1.90
N VAL A 141 -14.53 -8.77 1.08
CA VAL A 141 -13.26 -8.03 1.05
C VAL A 141 -13.49 -6.61 1.57
N MET A 142 -12.72 -6.20 2.57
CA MET A 142 -12.68 -4.80 3.01
C MET A 142 -11.93 -3.95 1.99
N LEU A 143 -12.47 -2.77 1.69
CA LEU A 143 -11.76 -1.75 0.94
C LEU A 143 -11.21 -0.72 1.91
N LEU A 144 -9.91 -0.48 1.87
CA LEU A 144 -9.23 0.42 2.78
C LEU A 144 -8.83 1.70 2.05
N LEU A 145 -9.43 2.80 2.49
CA LEU A 145 -9.07 4.14 2.04
C LEU A 145 -7.67 4.49 2.57
N GLU A 146 -6.75 4.79 1.69
CA GLU A 146 -5.43 5.24 2.07
C GLU A 146 -5.34 6.77 2.08
N ASN A 147 -4.71 7.34 3.11
CA ASN A 147 -4.40 8.76 3.12
C ASN A 147 -3.33 9.08 2.07
N VAL A 148 -3.39 10.27 1.52
CA VAL A 148 -2.47 10.73 0.47
C VAL A 148 -1.65 11.94 0.94
N GLY A 149 -0.45 12.10 0.40
CA GLY A 149 0.40 13.26 0.66
C GLY A 149 -0.09 14.53 -0.03
N ARG A 150 0.43 15.68 0.36
CA ARG A 150 0.11 16.99 -0.27
C ARG A 150 1.03 17.30 -1.44
N TRP A 151 1.10 16.43 -2.42
CA TRP A 151 1.93 16.68 -3.60
C TRP A 151 1.22 17.35 -4.78
N ASP A 152 -0.10 17.27 -4.84
CA ASP A 152 -0.93 17.96 -5.84
C ASP A 152 -2.30 18.28 -5.22
N GLU A 153 -2.69 19.56 -5.18
CA GLU A 153 -4.05 19.92 -4.80
C GLU A 153 -5.05 19.58 -5.93
N PRO A 154 -6.27 19.20 -5.59
CA PRO A 154 -6.91 19.12 -4.28
C PRO A 154 -7.26 17.68 -3.87
N PHE A 155 -6.46 17.07 -3.02
CA PHE A 155 -6.87 15.88 -2.31
C PHE A 155 -7.38 16.27 -0.91
N TYR A 156 -8.48 15.68 -0.48
CA TYR A 156 -9.08 15.86 0.84
C TYR A 156 -9.11 14.51 1.55
N CYS A 157 -7.95 13.92 1.76
CA CYS A 157 -7.75 12.63 2.38
C CYS A 157 -6.34 12.53 3.00
N HIS A 158 -6.02 13.49 3.89
CA HIS A 158 -4.67 13.56 4.47
C HIS A 158 -4.61 13.05 5.91
N ASN A 159 -5.68 13.19 6.67
CA ASN A 159 -5.73 12.93 8.11
C ASN A 159 -7.05 12.22 8.51
N ALA A 160 -7.18 11.90 9.81
CA ALA A 160 -8.35 11.19 10.32
C ALA A 160 -9.68 11.89 10.00
N GLU A 161 -9.76 13.21 10.17
CA GLU A 161 -11.01 13.96 9.93
C GLU A 161 -11.48 13.81 8.48
N GLU A 162 -10.57 14.02 7.53
CA GLU A 162 -10.87 13.94 6.11
C GLU A 162 -11.19 12.50 5.67
N MET A 163 -10.47 11.50 6.20
CA MET A 163 -10.74 10.09 5.92
C MET A 163 -12.09 9.65 6.49
N LEU A 164 -12.41 10.04 7.72
CA LEU A 164 -13.69 9.72 8.36
C LEU A 164 -14.86 10.39 7.64
N ASP A 165 -14.70 11.60 7.10
CA ASP A 165 -15.74 12.25 6.28
C ASP A 165 -16.14 11.40 5.06
N LEU A 166 -15.18 10.73 4.41
CA LEU A 166 -15.47 9.77 3.34
C LEU A 166 -16.07 8.45 3.88
N ILE A 167 -15.49 7.90 4.94
CA ILE A 167 -15.93 6.62 5.52
C ILE A 167 -17.37 6.72 6.01
N GLU A 168 -17.71 7.77 6.73
CA GLU A 168 -19.06 8.01 7.25
C GLU A 168 -20.09 8.24 6.14
N LYS A 169 -19.69 8.92 5.04
CA LYS A 169 -20.60 9.14 3.90
C LYS A 169 -20.85 7.88 3.07
N VAL A 170 -19.87 7.02 2.93
CA VAL A 170 -20.06 5.69 2.33
C VAL A 170 -20.90 4.81 3.26
N ASN A 171 -20.64 4.88 4.56
CA ASN A 171 -21.37 4.19 5.63
C ASN A 171 -21.56 2.68 5.35
N HIS A 172 -20.47 1.97 5.15
CA HIS A 172 -20.51 0.55 4.82
C HIS A 172 -19.52 -0.27 5.68
N PRO A 173 -19.93 -1.46 6.21
CA PRO A 173 -19.11 -2.27 7.13
C PRO A 173 -17.85 -2.87 6.51
N LEU A 174 -17.68 -2.81 5.20
CA LEU A 174 -16.45 -3.23 4.50
C LEU A 174 -15.59 -2.04 4.05
N TYR A 175 -15.91 -0.81 4.47
CA TYR A 175 -15.13 0.36 4.08
C TYR A 175 -14.41 0.97 5.29
N HIS A 176 -13.10 0.93 5.25
CA HIS A 176 -12.23 1.25 6.37
C HIS A 176 -11.02 2.09 5.93
N ALA A 177 -10.04 2.28 6.82
CA ALA A 177 -8.86 3.08 6.60
C ALA A 177 -7.58 2.24 6.54
N CYS A 178 -6.63 2.68 5.70
CA CYS A 178 -5.22 2.37 5.76
C CYS A 178 -4.45 3.67 6.02
N VAL A 179 -3.50 3.67 6.94
CA VAL A 179 -2.59 4.81 7.14
C VAL A 179 -1.24 4.49 6.52
N ASP A 180 -0.86 5.31 5.54
CA ASP A 180 0.51 5.42 5.06
C ASP A 180 1.24 6.50 5.88
N THR A 181 2.31 6.09 6.56
CA THR A 181 3.06 6.95 7.48
C THR A 181 3.83 8.04 6.77
N GLY A 182 4.37 7.73 5.60
CA GLY A 182 5.11 8.69 4.78
C GLY A 182 4.19 9.70 4.10
N HIS A 183 3.05 9.27 3.57
CA HIS A 183 2.04 10.17 3.03
C HIS A 183 1.55 11.18 4.08
N LEU A 184 1.35 10.71 5.31
CA LEU A 184 0.96 11.60 6.41
C LEU A 184 2.06 12.62 6.73
N ASN A 185 3.33 12.18 6.77
CA ASN A 185 4.48 13.05 6.98
C ASN A 185 4.62 14.11 5.87
N LEU A 186 4.33 13.75 4.60
CA LEU A 186 4.28 14.68 3.48
C LEU A 186 3.09 15.67 3.55
N ALA A 187 2.09 15.35 4.32
CA ALA A 187 0.95 16.23 4.60
C ALA A 187 1.13 17.08 5.85
N ASP A 188 2.29 17.05 6.51
CA ASP A 188 2.56 17.69 7.81
C ASP A 188 1.55 17.24 8.88
N GLY A 189 1.10 15.97 8.81
CA GLY A 189 0.08 15.42 9.67
C GLY A 189 0.62 14.87 10.98
N ASP A 190 -0.23 14.86 12.00
CA ASP A 190 0.04 14.28 13.31
C ASP A 190 -0.31 12.79 13.29
N LEU A 191 0.70 11.93 13.44
CA LEU A 191 0.58 10.48 13.32
C LEU A 191 -0.22 9.88 14.48
N TYR A 192 0.04 10.34 15.69
CA TYR A 192 -0.69 9.88 16.88
C TYR A 192 -2.17 10.28 16.81
N ALA A 193 -2.45 11.55 16.50
CA ALA A 193 -3.82 12.04 16.38
C ALA A 193 -4.58 11.36 15.23
N THR A 194 -3.92 11.11 14.10
CA THR A 194 -4.56 10.44 12.95
C THR A 194 -4.92 8.99 13.29
N ILE A 195 -4.00 8.20 13.81
CA ILE A 195 -4.25 6.80 14.17
C ILE A 195 -5.31 6.70 15.27
N THR A 196 -5.20 7.50 16.34
CA THR A 196 -6.18 7.47 17.42
C THR A 196 -7.55 7.99 17.00
N GLY A 197 -7.60 8.98 16.12
CA GLY A 197 -8.84 9.52 15.54
C GLY A 197 -9.58 8.50 14.68
N LEU A 198 -8.87 7.72 13.87
CA LEU A 198 -9.44 6.62 13.08
C LEU A 198 -9.92 5.45 13.96
N GLY A 199 -9.24 5.18 15.06
CA GLY A 199 -9.63 4.14 16.03
C GLY A 199 -9.91 2.79 15.36
N SER A 200 -11.10 2.24 15.55
CA SER A 200 -11.51 0.93 15.02
C SER A 200 -11.66 0.89 13.49
N HIS A 201 -11.70 2.04 12.83
CA HIS A 201 -11.69 2.12 11.36
C HIS A 201 -10.31 1.81 10.76
N LEU A 202 -9.21 1.91 11.52
CA LEU A 202 -7.90 1.55 11.03
C LEU A 202 -7.77 0.03 10.86
N LYS A 203 -7.58 -0.45 9.63
CA LYS A 203 -7.49 -1.88 9.28
C LYS A 203 -6.26 -2.23 8.44
N GLY A 204 -5.48 -1.25 8.04
CA GLY A 204 -4.23 -1.42 7.30
C GLY A 204 -3.21 -0.34 7.64
N LEU A 205 -1.95 -0.66 7.39
CA LEU A 205 -0.82 0.24 7.51
C LEU A 205 0.07 0.07 6.28
N HIS A 206 0.58 1.18 5.76
CA HIS A 206 1.75 1.24 4.90
C HIS A 206 2.85 2.00 5.64
N ILE A 207 3.88 1.26 6.05
CA ILE A 207 4.92 1.77 6.94
C ILE A 207 6.16 2.06 6.12
N GLN A 208 6.40 3.33 5.86
CA GLN A 208 7.54 3.86 5.13
C GLN A 208 7.98 5.19 5.74
N ASP A 209 9.16 5.65 5.38
CA ASP A 209 9.76 6.88 5.88
C ASP A 209 10.08 7.86 4.73
N ASN A 210 10.16 9.14 5.02
CA ASN A 210 10.62 10.18 4.12
C ASN A 210 11.06 11.44 4.88
N LEU A 211 11.56 12.42 4.14
CA LEU A 211 12.12 13.65 4.73
C LEU A 211 11.06 14.72 5.07
N GLY A 212 9.76 14.37 4.96
CA GLY A 212 8.68 15.34 5.11
C GLY A 212 8.52 16.27 3.92
N SER A 213 7.58 17.21 4.02
CA SER A 213 7.30 18.16 2.95
C SER A 213 8.43 19.15 2.80
N LEU A 214 9.01 19.22 1.59
CA LEU A 214 9.94 20.26 1.21
C LEU A 214 9.18 21.43 0.53
N PRO A 215 9.67 22.66 0.62
CA PRO A 215 9.04 23.77 -0.10
C PRO A 215 8.86 23.44 -1.59
N VAL A 216 7.63 23.55 -2.08
CA VAL A 216 7.24 23.19 -3.48
C VAL A 216 8.12 23.89 -4.52
N GLN A 217 8.67 25.07 -4.19
CA GLN A 217 9.58 25.82 -5.05
C GLN A 217 10.93 25.11 -5.29
N MET A 218 11.27 24.10 -4.50
CA MET A 218 12.51 23.33 -4.64
C MET A 218 12.37 22.11 -5.54
N LEU A 219 11.15 21.78 -6.00
CA LEU A 219 10.87 20.52 -6.69
C LEU A 219 10.12 20.73 -8.00
N ASP A 220 10.69 20.24 -9.09
CA ASP A 220 10.01 20.14 -10.38
C ASP A 220 8.74 19.25 -10.32
N LYS A 221 8.67 18.36 -9.32
CA LYS A 221 7.64 17.34 -9.18
C LYS A 221 7.44 16.97 -7.70
N PRO A 222 6.41 17.49 -7.04
CA PRO A 222 6.16 17.29 -5.60
C PRO A 222 6.08 15.82 -5.16
N TRP A 223 5.49 14.92 -5.96
CA TRP A 223 5.40 13.47 -5.66
C TRP A 223 6.74 12.75 -5.57
N ARG A 224 7.86 13.40 -5.96
CA ARG A 224 9.21 12.83 -5.77
C ARG A 224 9.70 12.89 -4.33
N GLN A 225 8.96 13.54 -3.45
CA GLN A 225 9.23 13.54 -2.01
C GLN A 225 8.77 12.24 -1.34
N ASP A 226 7.88 11.51 -1.99
CA ASP A 226 7.44 10.19 -1.57
C ASP A 226 8.54 9.15 -1.85
N LEU A 227 9.47 9.10 -0.89
CA LEU A 227 10.74 8.38 -1.07
C LEU A 227 10.65 6.91 -0.70
N HIS A 228 9.63 6.51 0.05
CA HIS A 228 9.47 5.15 0.56
C HIS A 228 10.77 4.60 1.18
N LEU A 229 11.41 5.40 2.06
CA LEU A 229 12.61 4.98 2.76
C LEU A 229 12.28 3.92 3.82
N PRO A 230 13.23 3.08 4.21
CA PRO A 230 13.05 2.20 5.36
C PRO A 230 12.73 3.01 6.61
N PRO A 231 11.82 2.54 7.48
CA PRO A 231 11.52 3.21 8.74
C PRO A 231 12.77 3.45 9.59
N LEU A 232 12.74 4.48 10.41
CA LEU A 232 13.84 4.94 11.29
C LEU A 232 15.04 5.53 10.52
N THR A 233 14.88 5.92 9.26
CA THR A 233 15.98 6.48 8.47
C THR A 233 15.80 7.93 8.07
N ALA A 234 14.62 8.52 8.33
CA ALA A 234 14.32 9.90 7.97
C ALA A 234 13.47 10.64 9.04
N GLY A 235 12.27 11.14 8.68
CA GLY A 235 11.57 12.13 9.49
C GLY A 235 10.29 11.67 10.20
N VAL A 236 9.80 10.46 9.93
CA VAL A 236 8.57 9.96 10.56
C VAL A 236 8.82 9.57 12.01
N ASP A 237 7.95 10.04 12.93
CA ASP A 237 7.99 9.64 14.33
C ASP A 237 7.28 8.30 14.55
N PHE A 238 8.05 7.21 14.47
CA PHE A 238 7.52 5.86 14.68
C PHE A 238 7.19 5.54 16.13
N ASP A 239 7.71 6.31 17.10
CA ASP A 239 7.35 6.16 18.50
C ASP A 239 5.90 6.58 18.72
N GLU A 240 5.47 7.73 18.14
CA GLU A 240 4.08 8.17 18.12
C GLU A 240 3.17 7.14 17.45
N MET A 241 3.60 6.55 16.32
CA MET A 241 2.84 5.49 15.64
C MET A 241 2.61 4.30 16.57
N MET A 242 3.67 3.76 17.17
CA MET A 242 3.58 2.58 18.02
C MET A 242 2.69 2.83 19.26
N GLN A 243 2.84 3.98 19.91
CA GLN A 243 1.99 4.36 21.03
C GLN A 243 0.50 4.46 20.63
N ALA A 244 0.22 5.04 19.47
CA ALA A 244 -1.14 5.17 18.95
C ALA A 244 -1.75 3.80 18.59
N LEU A 245 -0.99 2.89 17.99
CA LEU A 245 -1.44 1.52 17.67
C LEU A 245 -1.81 0.74 18.93
N ILE A 246 -0.98 0.83 19.99
CA ILE A 246 -1.29 0.24 21.29
C ILE A 246 -2.56 0.86 21.87
N LYS A 247 -2.67 2.18 21.82
CA LYS A 247 -3.83 2.91 22.39
C LYS A 247 -5.15 2.46 21.79
N ILE A 248 -5.19 2.19 20.48
CA ILE A 248 -6.42 1.73 19.79
C ILE A 248 -6.60 0.21 19.79
N GLY A 249 -5.61 -0.56 20.27
CA GLY A 249 -5.61 -2.02 20.20
C GLY A 249 -5.56 -2.55 18.76
N TYR A 250 -4.72 -1.95 17.91
CA TYR A 250 -4.60 -2.36 16.51
C TYR A 250 -4.13 -3.80 16.36
N ASP A 251 -4.86 -4.60 15.59
CA ASP A 251 -4.63 -6.03 15.36
C ASP A 251 -4.40 -6.41 13.88
N GLY A 252 -4.30 -5.40 13.01
CA GLY A 252 -4.07 -5.59 11.58
C GLY A 252 -2.62 -5.93 11.21
N PRO A 253 -2.32 -6.05 9.90
CA PRO A 253 -0.97 -6.27 9.41
C PRO A 253 -0.03 -5.11 9.73
N PHE A 254 1.20 -5.43 10.13
CA PHE A 254 2.31 -4.49 10.24
C PHE A 254 3.04 -4.51 8.90
N ASN A 255 2.50 -3.75 7.92
CA ASN A 255 2.95 -3.82 6.54
C ASN A 255 4.04 -2.80 6.25
N MET A 256 5.23 -3.31 5.96
CA MET A 256 6.38 -2.50 5.57
C MET A 256 6.29 -2.15 4.09
N GLU A 257 6.45 -0.87 3.74
CA GLU A 257 6.36 -0.41 2.35
C GLU A 257 7.58 0.42 1.87
N PRO A 258 8.82 0.06 2.22
CA PRO A 258 9.95 0.75 1.64
C PRO A 258 10.16 0.31 0.19
N GLU A 259 10.53 1.26 -0.67
CA GLU A 259 10.99 0.89 -2.01
C GLU A 259 12.33 0.18 -1.95
N SER A 260 12.44 -0.94 -2.67
CA SER A 260 13.70 -1.63 -2.84
C SER A 260 14.73 -0.72 -3.51
N PRO A 261 16.04 -0.94 -3.26
CA PRO A 261 17.08 -0.26 -4.01
C PRO A 261 16.83 -0.40 -5.50
N ARG A 262 16.54 0.70 -6.17
CA ARG A 262 15.99 0.70 -7.53
C ARG A 262 17.00 0.17 -8.54
N ALA A 263 16.51 -0.67 -9.43
CA ALA A 263 17.05 -0.73 -10.76
C ALA A 263 16.80 0.63 -11.44
N TYR A 264 17.83 1.21 -12.03
CA TYR A 264 17.73 2.49 -12.72
C TYR A 264 16.64 2.48 -13.78
N ASP A 265 15.65 3.32 -13.62
CA ASP A 265 14.72 3.66 -14.66
C ASP A 265 15.31 4.80 -15.53
N LYS A 266 15.41 4.58 -16.83
CA LYS A 266 15.87 5.60 -17.80
C LYS A 266 15.07 6.91 -17.72
N ALA A 267 13.81 6.84 -17.28
CA ALA A 267 12.95 8.01 -17.12
C ALA A 267 13.34 8.88 -15.91
N ASN A 268 13.96 8.31 -14.87
CA ASN A 268 14.23 9.01 -13.62
C ASN A 268 15.56 9.73 -13.52
N LYS A 269 16.47 9.62 -14.49
CA LYS A 269 17.74 10.38 -14.63
C LYS A 269 18.67 10.46 -13.41
N PHE A 270 18.46 9.65 -12.36
CA PHE A 270 19.25 9.75 -11.12
C PHE A 270 20.53 8.91 -11.10
N ALA A 271 20.76 8.02 -12.05
CA ALA A 271 21.99 7.25 -12.07
C ALA A 271 23.13 8.05 -12.66
N VAL A 272 24.06 8.39 -11.82
CA VAL A 272 25.33 9.04 -12.20
C VAL A 272 26.27 8.06 -12.89
N ASN A 273 26.12 6.74 -12.66
CA ASN A 273 27.01 5.72 -13.23
C ASN A 273 26.21 4.57 -13.88
N PRO A 274 26.36 4.39 -15.23
CA PRO A 274 25.65 3.32 -15.94
C PRO A 274 25.98 1.88 -15.48
N ARG A 275 27.10 1.69 -14.80
CA ARG A 275 27.49 0.36 -14.28
C ARG A 275 26.79 -0.03 -12.98
N LEU A 276 26.20 0.94 -12.29
CA LEU A 276 25.44 0.74 -11.04
C LEU A 276 23.93 0.92 -11.24
N ARG A 277 23.43 0.63 -12.45
CA ARG A 277 22.02 0.79 -12.80
C ARG A 277 21.09 -0.25 -12.18
N THR A 278 21.64 -1.36 -11.74
CA THR A 278 20.89 -2.44 -11.12
C THR A 278 21.57 -2.86 -9.83
N VAL A 279 20.78 -3.07 -8.81
CA VAL A 279 21.25 -3.70 -7.56
C VAL A 279 21.27 -5.21 -7.78
N SER A 280 22.30 -5.91 -7.31
CA SER A 280 22.32 -7.37 -7.40
C SER A 280 21.21 -7.97 -6.53
N PRO A 281 20.69 -9.17 -6.88
CA PRO A 281 19.72 -9.86 -6.05
C PRO A 281 20.15 -10.01 -4.59
N GLU A 282 21.42 -10.32 -4.36
CA GLU A 282 21.99 -10.51 -3.03
C GLU A 282 21.96 -9.22 -2.21
N LEU A 283 22.29 -8.07 -2.83
CA LEU A 283 22.21 -6.77 -2.16
C LEU A 283 20.76 -6.35 -1.86
N ALA A 284 19.83 -6.67 -2.75
CA ALA A 284 18.41 -6.45 -2.49
C ALA A 284 17.90 -7.35 -1.34
N GLU A 285 18.36 -8.60 -1.24
CA GLU A 285 18.04 -9.48 -0.12
C GLU A 285 18.56 -8.94 1.21
N GLU A 286 19.75 -8.39 1.26
CA GLU A 286 20.28 -7.75 2.48
C GLU A 286 19.44 -6.53 2.89
N PHE A 287 18.94 -5.75 1.91
CA PHE A 287 18.01 -4.66 2.19
C PHE A 287 16.70 -5.18 2.80
N TYR A 288 16.07 -6.21 2.24
CA TYR A 288 14.82 -6.75 2.77
C TYR A 288 15.00 -7.45 4.14
N LYS A 289 16.13 -8.11 4.38
CA LYS A 289 16.47 -8.63 5.72
C LYS A 289 16.56 -7.49 6.75
N TRP A 290 17.19 -6.39 6.36
CA TRP A 290 17.29 -5.22 7.22
C TRP A 290 15.92 -4.61 7.52
N VAL A 291 15.06 -4.47 6.52
CA VAL A 291 13.67 -4.01 6.70
C VAL A 291 12.88 -4.94 7.63
N TYR A 292 13.02 -6.25 7.49
CA TYR A 292 12.41 -7.22 8.40
C TYR A 292 12.91 -7.03 9.85
N ASN A 293 14.21 -6.87 10.02
CA ASN A 293 14.83 -6.65 11.34
C ASN A 293 14.36 -5.34 11.98
N ILE A 294 14.13 -4.29 11.19
CA ILE A 294 13.53 -3.02 11.68
C ILE A 294 12.11 -3.29 12.21
N ALA A 295 11.27 -3.99 11.44
CA ALA A 295 9.91 -4.31 11.87
C ALA A 295 9.90 -5.13 13.18
N GLU A 296 10.75 -6.16 13.26
CA GLU A 296 10.92 -6.94 14.50
C GLU A 296 11.39 -6.08 15.67
N TYR A 297 12.37 -5.19 15.44
CA TYR A 297 12.88 -4.29 16.47
C TYR A 297 11.78 -3.38 16.99
N MET A 298 10.99 -2.76 16.12
CA MET A 298 9.89 -1.88 16.50
C MET A 298 8.85 -2.64 17.35
N LEU A 299 8.39 -3.81 16.90
CA LEU A 299 7.38 -4.59 17.61
C LEU A 299 7.91 -5.10 18.96
N LYS A 300 9.15 -5.61 19.02
CA LYS A 300 9.78 -6.11 20.25
C LYS A 300 10.03 -4.99 21.26
N THR A 301 10.39 -3.79 20.81
CA THR A 301 10.58 -2.62 21.70
C THR A 301 9.32 -2.26 22.46
N TYR A 302 8.16 -2.48 21.84
CA TYR A 302 6.84 -2.23 22.44
C TYR A 302 6.14 -3.49 22.98
N GLU A 303 6.88 -4.59 23.13
CA GLU A 303 6.37 -5.87 23.67
C GLU A 303 5.18 -6.44 22.91
N ILE A 304 5.11 -6.18 21.59
CA ILE A 304 4.05 -6.68 20.71
C ILE A 304 4.45 -8.05 20.15
N GLU A 305 3.57 -9.05 20.33
CA GLU A 305 3.80 -10.40 19.83
C GLU A 305 3.81 -10.45 18.30
N ILE A 306 4.77 -11.18 17.74
CA ILE A 306 4.94 -11.41 16.31
C ILE A 306 4.44 -12.81 15.96
N GLU A 307 3.51 -12.89 14.97
CA GLU A 307 2.94 -14.13 14.45
C GLU A 307 3.76 -14.75 13.30
#